data_7ee9fecbd990bbbd8b1f5b1f26c0fa47
#
_entry.id   7ee9fecbd990bbbd8b1f5b1f26c0fa47
#
_cell.length_a   1.000
_cell.length_b   1.000
_cell.length_c   1.000
_cell.angle_alpha   90.00
_cell.angle_beta   90.00
_cell.angle_gamma   90.00
#
_symmetry.space_group_name_H-M   'P 1'
#
loop_
_entity.id
_entity.type
_entity.pdbx_description
1 polymer ?
#
loop_
_entity_poly.entity_id
_entity_poly.type
_entity_poly.pdbx_seq_one_letter_code
_entity_poly.pdbx_strand_id
1 'polypeptide(L)'
;GYEKVAPDNPHALHMPTHIYTRLGDWDGVIRGNLRAESAALKYPAGDHGQYVTDEFPHAIEYLVYAYLQQAEDQKAAAQIKRLHATAHLEPTVKTAFHLASTRARYALERHAWAEAAALEPRSPATVDWDNYPWPEAITWFARGYGAVRRGKDADARNALGPLQELEGRATKSGEEIFARQIQILRLDLAAWAAHAMHDDDSAIATLQQAVDLEASTPKPPVTPAPTIPAAELLADLLTELKRPREALAAYQLSLQRFPKRFNSTAGAARSFAATDDAAGAEKMYCQLLQLAEHGSRAEIGEARRFVEGRKHRCAPGRP
;
A
#
# COMPACT_ATOMS: atom_id res chain seq x y z
N GLY A 1 -12.99 9.21 -23.54
CA GLY A 1 -13.24 8.39 -22.40
C GLY A 1 -14.42 8.87 -21.57
N TYR A 2 -14.77 8.11 -20.56
CA TYR A 2 -15.88 8.34 -19.64
C TYR A 2 -15.83 9.73 -18.97
N GLU A 3 -14.63 10.17 -18.61
CA GLU A 3 -14.33 11.50 -18.08
C GLU A 3 -14.70 12.67 -19.00
N LYS A 4 -14.86 12.41 -20.31
CA LYS A 4 -15.31 13.43 -21.29
C LYS A 4 -16.84 13.54 -21.36
N VAL A 5 -17.52 12.48 -20.98
CA VAL A 5 -19.01 12.43 -20.96
C VAL A 5 -19.55 13.16 -19.73
N ALA A 6 -18.85 13.05 -18.59
CA ALA A 6 -19.24 13.68 -17.33
C ALA A 6 -18.02 14.38 -16.68
N PRO A 7 -17.57 15.53 -17.23
CA PRO A 7 -16.30 16.17 -16.87
C PRO A 7 -16.28 16.77 -15.46
N ASP A 8 -17.42 16.93 -14.82
CA ASP A 8 -17.55 17.45 -13.45
C ASP A 8 -17.99 16.37 -12.45
N ASN A 9 -18.19 15.13 -12.88
CA ASN A 9 -18.56 14.05 -11.99
C ASN A 9 -17.29 13.42 -11.36
N PRO A 10 -17.16 13.43 -10.01
CA PRO A 10 -15.96 12.89 -9.33
C PRO A 10 -15.67 11.45 -9.72
N HIS A 11 -16.68 10.59 -9.72
CA HIS A 11 -16.53 9.18 -10.05
C HIS A 11 -16.08 8.98 -11.51
N ALA A 12 -16.65 9.74 -12.46
CA ALA A 12 -16.27 9.66 -13.87
C ALA A 12 -14.80 10.07 -14.11
N LEU A 13 -14.33 11.06 -13.38
CA LEU A 13 -12.94 11.53 -13.42
C LEU A 13 -11.96 10.52 -12.79
N HIS A 14 -12.42 9.83 -11.74
CA HIS A 14 -11.64 8.82 -11.03
C HIS A 14 -11.53 7.49 -11.81
N MET A 15 -12.59 7.02 -12.47
CA MET A 15 -12.66 5.67 -13.05
C MET A 15 -11.48 5.28 -13.97
N PRO A 16 -10.94 6.15 -14.85
CA PRO A 16 -9.76 5.80 -15.65
C PRO A 16 -8.53 5.49 -14.82
N THR A 17 -8.44 6.04 -13.60
CA THR A 17 -7.27 5.86 -12.73
C THR A 17 -7.11 4.44 -12.20
N HIS A 18 -8.19 3.65 -12.17
CA HIS A 18 -8.10 2.22 -11.92
C HIS A 18 -7.25 1.48 -12.97
N ILE A 19 -7.37 1.87 -14.24
CA ILE A 19 -6.56 1.30 -15.33
C ILE A 19 -5.13 1.80 -15.20
N TYR A 20 -4.93 3.11 -14.98
CA TYR A 20 -3.60 3.69 -14.78
C TYR A 20 -2.85 3.03 -13.61
N THR A 21 -3.54 2.77 -12.51
CA THR A 21 -2.96 2.05 -11.35
C THR A 21 -2.50 0.65 -11.73
N ARG A 22 -3.30 -0.09 -12.51
CA ARG A 22 -2.93 -1.44 -12.99
C ARG A 22 -1.76 -1.44 -13.98
N LEU A 23 -1.51 -0.33 -14.64
CA LEU A 23 -0.38 -0.15 -15.56
C LEU A 23 0.85 0.47 -14.88
N GLY A 24 0.71 0.95 -13.64
CA GLY A 24 1.75 1.73 -12.97
C GLY A 24 2.00 3.09 -13.64
N ASP A 25 0.97 3.67 -14.28
CA ASP A 25 1.00 5.05 -14.80
C ASP A 25 0.59 6.00 -13.65
N TRP A 26 1.57 6.28 -12.79
CA TRP A 26 1.31 7.10 -11.59
C TRP A 26 0.97 8.54 -11.93
N ASP A 27 1.52 9.09 -12.99
CA ASP A 27 1.17 10.44 -13.46
C ASP A 27 -0.28 10.50 -13.94
N GLY A 28 -0.77 9.47 -14.63
CA GLY A 28 -2.16 9.31 -15.00
C GLY A 28 -3.08 9.22 -13.77
N VAL A 29 -2.66 8.44 -12.75
CA VAL A 29 -3.39 8.34 -11.47
C VAL A 29 -3.48 9.70 -10.79
N ILE A 30 -2.38 10.43 -10.70
CA ILE A 30 -2.33 11.75 -10.07
C ILE A 30 -3.21 12.76 -10.81
N ARG A 31 -3.03 12.89 -12.12
CA ARG A 31 -3.83 13.84 -12.91
C ARG A 31 -5.34 13.58 -12.80
N GLY A 32 -5.75 12.33 -12.86
CA GLY A 32 -7.17 11.96 -12.75
C GLY A 32 -7.74 12.26 -11.37
N ASN A 33 -7.01 11.90 -10.31
CA ASN A 33 -7.52 12.06 -8.94
C ASN A 33 -7.44 13.50 -8.41
N LEU A 34 -6.51 14.34 -8.88
CA LEU A 34 -6.55 15.78 -8.57
C LEU A 34 -7.83 16.45 -9.12
N ARG A 35 -8.29 16.01 -10.28
CA ARG A 35 -9.56 16.48 -10.84
C ARG A 35 -10.75 15.90 -10.08
N ALA A 36 -10.70 14.60 -9.76
CA ALA A 36 -11.78 13.91 -9.04
C ALA A 36 -12.01 14.50 -7.64
N GLU A 37 -10.92 14.72 -6.86
CA GLU A 37 -11.03 15.33 -5.53
C GLU A 37 -11.60 16.74 -5.58
N SER A 38 -11.17 17.54 -6.56
CA SER A 38 -11.67 18.90 -6.75
C SER A 38 -13.15 18.92 -7.13
N ALA A 39 -13.59 17.96 -7.93
CA ALA A 39 -15.00 17.78 -8.28
C ALA A 39 -15.83 17.30 -7.06
N ALA A 40 -15.31 16.37 -6.26
CA ALA A 40 -15.99 15.86 -5.08
C ALA A 40 -16.34 16.95 -4.05
N LEU A 41 -15.50 17.95 -3.92
CA LEU A 41 -15.77 19.08 -3.02
C LEU A 41 -16.89 20.03 -3.50
N LYS A 42 -17.32 19.93 -4.78
CA LYS A 42 -18.40 20.74 -5.33
C LYS A 42 -19.78 20.11 -5.16
N TYR A 43 -19.83 18.82 -4.90
CA TYR A 43 -21.07 18.04 -4.85
C TYR A 43 -21.22 17.37 -3.49
N PRO A 44 -21.81 18.08 -2.51
CA PRO A 44 -22.00 17.54 -1.18
C PRO A 44 -22.97 16.35 -1.19
N ALA A 45 -22.79 15.45 -0.24
CA ALA A 45 -23.59 14.25 -0.02
C ALA A 45 -24.56 14.41 1.18
N GLY A 46 -25.48 13.48 1.30
CA GLY A 46 -26.54 13.45 2.31
C GLY A 46 -27.77 14.25 1.89
N ASP A 47 -28.91 14.00 2.56
CA ASP A 47 -30.23 14.56 2.19
C ASP A 47 -30.29 16.08 2.16
N HIS A 48 -29.42 16.73 2.92
CA HIS A 48 -29.32 18.19 3.01
C HIS A 48 -27.96 18.74 2.61
N GLY A 49 -27.13 17.92 1.92
CA GLY A 49 -25.80 18.34 1.51
C GLY A 49 -24.84 18.57 2.69
N GLN A 50 -25.05 17.88 3.82
CA GLN A 50 -24.32 18.09 5.06
C GLN A 50 -22.94 17.43 5.09
N TYR A 51 -22.61 16.58 4.12
CA TYR A 51 -21.38 15.83 4.09
C TYR A 51 -20.51 16.14 2.86
N VAL A 52 -19.22 16.07 3.04
CA VAL A 52 -18.27 15.89 1.93
C VAL A 52 -18.38 14.43 1.46
N THR A 53 -18.71 14.21 0.19
CA THR A 53 -18.92 12.88 -0.37
C THR A 53 -17.69 11.99 -0.20
N ASP A 54 -17.91 10.68 -0.05
CA ASP A 54 -16.87 9.66 0.11
C ASP A 54 -15.98 9.47 -1.16
N GLU A 55 -16.34 10.10 -2.28
CA GLU A 55 -15.46 10.21 -3.45
C GLU A 55 -14.22 11.09 -3.18
N PHE A 56 -14.31 12.05 -2.25
CA PHE A 56 -13.16 12.87 -1.86
C PHE A 56 -12.05 12.03 -1.18
N PRO A 57 -12.32 11.34 -0.05
CA PRO A 57 -11.31 10.47 0.55
C PRO A 57 -10.86 9.35 -0.40
N HIS A 58 -11.72 8.88 -1.31
CA HIS A 58 -11.36 7.89 -2.30
C HIS A 58 -10.31 8.38 -3.30
N ALA A 59 -10.49 9.57 -3.84
CA ALA A 59 -9.49 10.20 -4.71
C ALA A 59 -8.16 10.45 -3.97
N ILE A 60 -8.23 10.89 -2.71
CA ILE A 60 -7.04 11.10 -1.85
C ILE A 60 -6.23 9.81 -1.66
N GLU A 61 -6.88 8.66 -1.44
CA GLU A 61 -6.18 7.37 -1.29
C GLU A 61 -5.32 7.04 -2.52
N TYR A 62 -5.87 7.26 -3.73
CA TYR A 62 -5.13 7.01 -4.96
C TYR A 62 -3.99 8.01 -5.17
N LEU A 63 -4.17 9.27 -4.78
CA LEU A 63 -3.09 10.27 -4.79
C LEU A 63 -1.97 9.88 -3.83
N VAL A 64 -2.31 9.52 -2.59
CA VAL A 64 -1.33 9.06 -1.59
C VAL A 64 -0.56 7.86 -2.12
N TYR A 65 -1.26 6.85 -2.66
CA TYR A 65 -0.61 5.67 -3.20
C TYR A 65 0.34 6.02 -4.35
N ALA A 66 -0.11 6.80 -5.34
CA ALA A 66 0.71 7.17 -6.48
C ALA A 66 1.96 7.98 -6.08
N TYR A 67 1.80 8.98 -5.20
CA TYR A 67 2.93 9.74 -4.69
C TYR A 67 3.95 8.87 -3.93
N LEU A 68 3.47 7.89 -3.16
CA LEU A 68 4.36 6.95 -2.47
C LEU A 68 5.12 6.04 -3.44
N GLN A 69 4.49 5.64 -4.56
CA GLN A 69 5.18 4.87 -5.59
C GLN A 69 6.20 5.72 -6.38
N GLN A 70 6.06 7.04 -6.42
CA GLN A 70 7.06 7.95 -6.98
C GLN A 70 8.06 8.45 -5.92
N ALA A 71 8.00 7.95 -4.67
CA ALA A 71 8.81 8.40 -3.54
C ALA A 71 8.69 9.91 -3.26
N GLU A 72 7.55 10.53 -3.60
CA GLU A 72 7.18 11.91 -3.33
C GLU A 72 6.46 12.03 -1.99
N ASP A 73 7.12 11.62 -0.92
CA ASP A 73 6.55 11.44 0.41
C ASP A 73 5.91 12.70 1.00
N GLN A 74 6.46 13.88 0.70
CA GLN A 74 5.89 15.16 1.18
C GLN A 74 4.53 15.47 0.53
N LYS A 75 4.36 15.12 -0.77
CA LYS A 75 3.08 15.30 -1.44
C LYS A 75 2.05 14.33 -0.89
N ALA A 76 2.44 13.08 -0.62
CA ALA A 76 1.57 12.11 0.06
C ALA A 76 1.12 12.61 1.43
N ALA A 77 2.06 13.12 2.25
CA ALA A 77 1.76 13.69 3.57
C ALA A 77 0.78 14.87 3.49
N ALA A 78 0.94 15.74 2.50
CA ALA A 78 0.04 16.89 2.30
C ALA A 78 -1.41 16.43 2.02
N GLN A 79 -1.58 15.36 1.23
CA GLN A 79 -2.91 14.80 0.96
C GLN A 79 -3.54 14.18 2.21
N ILE A 80 -2.75 13.43 3.00
CA ILE A 80 -3.23 12.85 4.26
C ILE A 80 -3.65 13.95 5.23
N LYS A 81 -2.84 15.02 5.36
CA LYS A 81 -3.19 16.17 6.21
C LYS A 81 -4.52 16.81 5.78
N ARG A 82 -4.74 16.98 4.46
CA ARG A 82 -6.01 17.50 3.94
C ARG A 82 -7.18 16.59 4.30
N LEU A 83 -7.04 15.28 4.08
CA LEU A 83 -8.08 14.32 4.41
C LEU A 83 -8.49 14.40 5.89
N HIS A 84 -7.52 14.36 6.79
CA HIS A 84 -7.79 14.38 8.23
C HIS A 84 -8.22 15.75 8.79
N ALA A 85 -7.99 16.84 8.04
CA ALA A 85 -8.49 18.16 8.38
C ALA A 85 -9.90 18.45 7.84
N THR A 86 -10.42 17.58 6.96
CA THR A 86 -11.76 17.77 6.37
C THR A 86 -12.83 17.30 7.34
N ALA A 87 -13.67 18.22 7.78
CA ALA A 87 -14.82 17.92 8.62
C ALA A 87 -15.99 17.35 7.82
N HIS A 88 -16.91 16.69 8.50
CA HIS A 88 -18.17 16.23 7.93
C HIS A 88 -18.02 15.31 6.70
N LEU A 89 -17.03 14.42 6.73
CA LEU A 89 -16.92 13.35 5.74
C LEU A 89 -18.15 12.44 5.82
N GLU A 90 -18.65 12.01 4.67
CA GLU A 90 -19.76 11.07 4.59
C GLU A 90 -19.44 9.76 5.34
N PRO A 91 -20.28 9.31 6.30
CA PRO A 91 -19.98 8.18 7.18
C PRO A 91 -20.19 6.82 6.50
N THR A 92 -19.32 6.46 5.57
CA THR A 92 -19.35 5.21 4.81
C THR A 92 -18.16 4.32 5.11
N VAL A 93 -18.24 3.05 4.72
CA VAL A 93 -17.10 2.12 4.77
C VAL A 93 -15.91 2.64 3.94
N LYS A 94 -16.19 3.33 2.83
CA LYS A 94 -15.17 3.98 2.00
C LYS A 94 -14.37 5.01 2.80
N THR A 95 -15.07 5.92 3.46
CA THR A 95 -14.45 6.95 4.31
C THR A 95 -13.64 6.34 5.45
N ALA A 96 -14.19 5.38 6.19
CA ALA A 96 -13.47 4.69 7.26
C ALA A 96 -12.20 4.00 6.75
N PHE A 97 -12.30 3.32 5.59
CA PHE A 97 -11.16 2.68 4.93
C PHE A 97 -10.07 3.69 4.61
N HIS A 98 -10.38 4.80 3.97
CA HIS A 98 -9.37 5.78 3.55
C HIS A 98 -8.71 6.51 4.71
N LEU A 99 -9.44 6.77 5.80
CA LEU A 99 -8.90 7.32 7.02
C LEU A 99 -7.87 6.40 7.69
N ALA A 100 -8.10 5.10 7.68
CA ALA A 100 -7.17 4.10 8.21
C ALA A 100 -6.00 3.82 7.24
N SER A 101 -6.33 3.51 6.00
CA SER A 101 -5.41 3.02 4.98
C SER A 101 -4.35 4.05 4.59
N THR A 102 -4.72 5.31 4.43
CA THR A 102 -3.76 6.37 4.03
C THR A 102 -2.62 6.53 5.03
N ARG A 103 -2.92 6.52 6.34
CA ARG A 103 -1.90 6.61 7.40
C ARG A 103 -1.05 5.35 7.49
N ALA A 104 -1.70 4.19 7.44
CA ALA A 104 -1.01 2.90 7.48
C ALA A 104 -0.03 2.78 6.30
N ARG A 105 -0.52 3.02 5.09
CA ARG A 105 0.27 2.98 3.86
C ARG A 105 1.43 3.98 3.87
N TYR A 106 1.19 5.19 4.33
CA TYR A 106 2.22 6.23 4.43
C TYR A 106 3.39 5.83 5.32
N ALA A 107 3.11 5.21 6.47
CA ALA A 107 4.15 4.73 7.36
C ALA A 107 4.88 3.49 6.79
N LEU A 108 4.12 2.53 6.27
CA LEU A 108 4.64 1.23 5.81
C LEU A 108 5.46 1.35 4.52
N GLU A 109 4.98 2.07 3.51
CA GLU A 109 5.68 2.25 2.23
C GLU A 109 7.01 3.00 2.38
N ARG A 110 7.15 3.81 3.43
CA ARG A 110 8.37 4.55 3.76
C ARG A 110 9.30 3.81 4.71
N HIS A 111 8.90 2.60 5.15
CA HIS A 111 9.59 1.86 6.21
C HIS A 111 9.75 2.67 7.52
N ALA A 112 8.81 3.57 7.79
CA ALA A 112 8.77 4.40 8.99
C ALA A 112 8.17 3.59 10.16
N TRP A 113 8.89 2.56 10.58
CA TRP A 113 8.40 1.55 11.51
C TRP A 113 7.95 2.12 12.87
N ALA A 114 8.60 3.19 13.32
CA ALA A 114 8.20 3.88 14.55
C ALA A 114 6.84 4.55 14.40
N GLU A 115 6.59 5.19 13.25
CA GLU A 115 5.30 5.81 12.93
C GLU A 115 4.22 4.73 12.80
N ALA A 116 4.52 3.63 12.09
CA ALA A 116 3.59 2.52 11.96
C ALA A 116 3.18 1.92 13.32
N ALA A 117 4.15 1.64 14.19
CA ALA A 117 3.92 1.10 15.53
C ALA A 117 3.15 2.05 16.47
N ALA A 118 3.18 3.36 16.19
CA ALA A 118 2.48 4.38 16.96
C ALA A 118 1.06 4.66 16.45
N LEU A 119 0.62 4.05 15.35
CA LEU A 119 -0.73 4.25 14.83
C LEU A 119 -1.78 3.83 15.85
N GLU A 120 -2.78 4.66 16.03
CA GLU A 120 -3.89 4.40 16.94
C GLU A 120 -5.07 3.81 16.15
N PRO A 121 -5.51 2.58 16.47
CA PRO A 121 -6.75 2.03 15.95
C PRO A 121 -7.94 2.91 16.34
N ARG A 122 -9.03 2.83 15.55
CA ARG A 122 -10.27 3.57 15.83
C ARG A 122 -10.09 5.09 15.89
N SER A 123 -9.20 5.61 15.06
CA SER A 123 -8.92 7.04 14.95
C SER A 123 -9.23 7.54 13.53
N PRO A 124 -10.02 8.63 13.38
CA PRO A 124 -10.58 9.48 14.45
C PRO A 124 -11.76 8.83 15.19
N ALA A 125 -11.98 9.25 16.43
CA ALA A 125 -13.07 8.73 17.27
C ALA A 125 -14.48 9.13 16.76
N THR A 126 -14.58 10.01 15.78
CA THR A 126 -15.84 10.41 15.13
C THR A 126 -16.40 9.36 14.18
N VAL A 127 -15.63 8.34 13.83
CA VAL A 127 -16.05 7.21 13.00
C VAL A 127 -16.61 6.10 13.90
N ASP A 128 -17.76 5.55 13.53
CA ASP A 128 -18.32 4.37 14.20
C ASP A 128 -17.60 3.08 13.73
N TRP A 129 -16.43 2.83 14.30
CA TRP A 129 -15.54 1.73 13.93
C TRP A 129 -16.16 0.34 14.15
N ASP A 130 -17.20 0.25 14.97
CA ASP A 130 -17.89 -1.04 15.18
C ASP A 130 -18.54 -1.56 13.90
N ASN A 131 -18.86 -0.68 12.97
CA ASN A 131 -19.41 -1.03 11.67
C ASN A 131 -18.35 -1.39 10.61
N TYR A 132 -17.04 -1.18 10.89
CA TYR A 132 -16.00 -1.24 9.86
C TYR A 132 -14.81 -2.11 10.26
N PRO A 133 -14.97 -3.45 10.37
CA PRO A 133 -13.92 -4.35 10.85
C PRO A 133 -12.66 -4.35 9.95
N TRP A 134 -12.81 -4.31 8.62
CA TRP A 134 -11.65 -4.30 7.73
C TRP A 134 -10.84 -3.01 7.79
N PRO A 135 -11.39 -1.80 7.71
CA PRO A 135 -10.66 -0.56 7.95
C PRO A 135 -9.89 -0.56 9.29
N GLU A 136 -10.49 -1.02 10.38
CA GLU A 136 -9.84 -1.10 11.69
C GLU A 136 -8.64 -2.08 11.65
N ALA A 137 -8.81 -3.23 10.99
CA ALA A 137 -7.76 -4.26 10.86
C ALA A 137 -6.50 -3.74 10.15
N ILE A 138 -6.63 -2.83 9.19
CA ILE A 138 -5.47 -2.22 8.51
C ILE A 138 -4.57 -1.49 9.52
N THR A 139 -5.15 -0.77 10.46
CA THR A 139 -4.37 -0.07 11.49
C THR A 139 -3.70 -1.03 12.46
N TRP A 140 -4.39 -2.10 12.88
CA TRP A 140 -3.82 -3.14 13.72
C TRP A 140 -2.67 -3.87 13.04
N PHE A 141 -2.82 -4.19 11.76
CA PHE A 141 -1.73 -4.78 10.96
C PHE A 141 -0.52 -3.85 10.90
N ALA A 142 -0.72 -2.59 10.52
CA ALA A 142 0.38 -1.63 10.39
C ALA A 142 1.11 -1.43 11.72
N ARG A 143 0.37 -1.34 12.83
CA ARG A 143 0.92 -1.24 14.18
C ARG A 143 1.74 -2.47 14.57
N GLY A 144 1.19 -3.66 14.35
CA GLY A 144 1.87 -4.92 14.65
C GLY A 144 3.11 -5.13 13.78
N TYR A 145 3.01 -4.86 12.48
CA TYR A 145 4.14 -4.97 11.58
C TYR A 145 5.24 -3.95 11.91
N GLY A 146 4.87 -2.70 12.18
CA GLY A 146 5.83 -1.69 12.66
C GLY A 146 6.51 -2.09 13.97
N ALA A 147 5.80 -2.76 14.88
CA ALA A 147 6.35 -3.25 16.14
C ALA A 147 7.38 -4.36 15.90
N VAL A 148 7.05 -5.38 15.09
CA VAL A 148 8.00 -6.47 14.78
C VAL A 148 9.25 -5.97 14.09
N ARG A 149 9.12 -5.02 13.17
CA ARG A 149 10.25 -4.39 12.46
C ARG A 149 11.17 -3.58 13.38
N ARG A 150 10.75 -3.33 14.61
CA ARG A 150 11.52 -2.65 15.67
C ARG A 150 12.00 -3.60 16.78
N GLY A 151 11.82 -4.91 16.63
CA GLY A 151 12.13 -5.89 17.66
C GLY A 151 11.23 -5.79 18.91
N LYS A 152 9.97 -5.33 18.73
CA LYS A 152 8.94 -5.26 19.77
C LYS A 152 7.97 -6.43 19.63
N ASP A 153 8.47 -7.64 19.75
CA ASP A 153 7.76 -8.88 19.41
C ASP A 153 6.49 -9.10 20.24
N ALA A 154 6.48 -8.66 21.51
CA ALA A 154 5.29 -8.74 22.35
C ALA A 154 4.16 -7.86 21.81
N ASP A 155 4.48 -6.63 21.37
CA ASP A 155 3.49 -5.70 20.81
C ASP A 155 2.98 -6.22 19.45
N ALA A 156 3.82 -6.85 18.65
CA ALA A 156 3.43 -7.48 17.41
C ALA A 156 2.44 -8.63 17.64
N ARG A 157 2.74 -9.54 18.60
CA ARG A 157 1.82 -10.63 18.96
C ARG A 157 0.51 -10.13 19.53
N ASN A 158 0.53 -9.06 20.32
CA ASN A 158 -0.67 -8.44 20.87
C ASN A 158 -1.62 -7.90 19.78
N ALA A 159 -1.12 -7.56 18.60
CA ALA A 159 -1.94 -7.11 17.48
C ALA A 159 -2.69 -8.26 16.76
N LEU A 160 -2.25 -9.51 16.92
CA LEU A 160 -2.90 -10.67 16.28
C LEU A 160 -4.29 -10.97 16.86
N GLY A 161 -4.50 -10.79 18.16
CA GLY A 161 -5.80 -10.99 18.81
C GLY A 161 -6.90 -10.11 18.20
N PRO A 162 -6.73 -8.78 18.16
CA PRO A 162 -7.65 -7.89 17.47
C PRO A 162 -7.90 -8.25 16.00
N LEU A 163 -6.88 -8.63 15.24
CA LEU A 163 -7.06 -9.06 13.84
C LEU A 163 -7.95 -10.30 13.73
N GLN A 164 -7.76 -11.28 14.61
CA GLN A 164 -8.60 -12.48 14.64
C GLN A 164 -10.05 -12.16 15.04
N GLU A 165 -10.26 -11.26 15.99
CA GLU A 165 -11.61 -10.82 16.38
C GLU A 165 -12.30 -10.11 15.22
N LEU A 166 -11.62 -9.18 14.55
CA LEU A 166 -12.14 -8.42 13.41
C LEU A 166 -12.48 -9.33 12.22
N GLU A 167 -11.64 -10.34 11.94
CA GLU A 167 -11.91 -11.39 10.94
C GLU A 167 -13.21 -12.14 11.28
N GLY A 168 -13.36 -12.55 12.54
CA GLY A 168 -14.57 -13.23 13.01
C GLY A 168 -15.83 -12.35 12.94
N ARG A 169 -15.70 -11.05 13.20
CA ARG A 169 -16.81 -10.09 13.05
C ARG A 169 -17.23 -9.95 11.59
N ALA A 170 -16.28 -9.74 10.66
CA ALA A 170 -16.58 -9.64 9.24
C ALA A 170 -17.22 -10.94 8.69
N THR A 171 -16.75 -12.10 9.14
CA THR A 171 -17.34 -13.40 8.78
C THR A 171 -18.79 -13.52 9.26
N LYS A 172 -19.06 -13.16 10.51
CA LYS A 172 -20.42 -13.22 11.10
C LYS A 172 -21.39 -12.26 10.40
N SER A 173 -20.91 -11.12 9.91
CA SER A 173 -21.72 -10.16 9.17
C SER A 173 -21.96 -10.56 7.70
N GLY A 174 -21.39 -11.67 7.24
CA GLY A 174 -21.49 -12.11 5.84
C GLY A 174 -20.60 -11.33 4.86
N GLU A 175 -19.65 -10.55 5.37
CA GLU A 175 -18.72 -9.74 4.57
C GLU A 175 -17.50 -10.55 4.14
N GLU A 176 -17.69 -11.64 3.40
CA GLU A 176 -16.64 -12.62 3.07
C GLU A 176 -15.39 -11.99 2.45
N ILE A 177 -15.54 -11.02 1.54
CA ILE A 177 -14.40 -10.35 0.90
C ILE A 177 -13.58 -9.61 1.95
N PHE A 178 -14.22 -8.91 2.88
CA PHE A 178 -13.51 -8.18 3.94
C PHE A 178 -12.90 -9.12 4.96
N ALA A 179 -13.58 -10.21 5.31
CA ALA A 179 -13.01 -11.25 6.17
C ALA A 179 -11.72 -11.82 5.57
N ARG A 180 -11.70 -12.13 4.27
CA ARG A 180 -10.49 -12.61 3.57
C ARG A 180 -9.38 -11.55 3.54
N GLN A 181 -9.72 -10.27 3.35
CA GLN A 181 -8.73 -9.20 3.43
C GLN A 181 -8.09 -9.09 4.82
N ILE A 182 -8.88 -9.24 5.89
CA ILE A 182 -8.38 -9.27 7.27
C ILE A 182 -7.53 -10.51 7.50
N GLN A 183 -7.95 -11.67 7.00
CA GLN A 183 -7.19 -12.91 7.09
C GLN A 183 -5.79 -12.80 6.46
N ILE A 184 -5.69 -12.16 5.28
CA ILE A 184 -4.39 -11.90 4.63
C ILE A 184 -3.50 -11.06 5.57
N LEU A 185 -4.00 -9.93 6.08
CA LEU A 185 -3.24 -9.08 7.00
C LEU A 185 -2.80 -9.83 8.28
N ARG A 186 -3.65 -10.72 8.79
CA ARG A 186 -3.34 -11.53 9.96
C ARG A 186 -2.26 -12.58 9.66
N LEU A 187 -2.32 -13.25 8.51
CA LEU A 187 -1.28 -14.19 8.06
C LEU A 187 0.06 -13.47 7.85
N ASP A 188 0.04 -12.33 7.20
CA ASP A 188 1.23 -11.50 6.99
C ASP A 188 1.91 -11.14 8.32
N LEU A 189 1.14 -10.66 9.30
CA LEU A 189 1.68 -10.32 10.62
C LEU A 189 2.13 -11.56 11.39
N ALA A 190 1.37 -12.67 11.35
CA ALA A 190 1.72 -13.91 12.03
C ALA A 190 3.05 -14.48 11.53
N ALA A 191 3.29 -14.41 10.23
CA ALA A 191 4.53 -14.85 9.63
C ALA A 191 5.74 -14.03 10.12
N TRP A 192 5.62 -12.72 10.13
CA TRP A 192 6.70 -11.86 10.63
C TRP A 192 6.91 -11.99 12.14
N ALA A 193 5.84 -12.29 12.90
CA ALA A 193 5.96 -12.63 14.32
C ALA A 193 6.67 -13.99 14.55
N ALA A 194 6.45 -14.98 13.68
CA ALA A 194 7.17 -16.26 13.71
C ALA A 194 8.66 -16.08 13.38
N HIS A 195 8.98 -15.28 12.35
CA HIS A 195 10.36 -14.93 12.02
C HIS A 195 11.10 -14.26 13.20
N ALA A 196 10.44 -13.33 13.89
CA ALA A 196 11.01 -12.70 15.09
C ALA A 196 11.31 -13.71 16.22
N MET A 197 10.65 -14.87 16.24
CA MET A 197 10.92 -15.97 17.13
C MET A 197 11.91 -17.01 16.56
N HIS A 198 12.54 -16.71 15.43
CA HIS A 198 13.47 -17.58 14.69
C HIS A 198 12.82 -18.87 14.15
N ASP A 199 11.49 -18.85 13.93
CA ASP A 199 10.76 -19.92 13.24
C ASP A 199 10.56 -19.53 11.77
N ASP A 200 11.67 -19.55 11.02
CA ASP A 200 11.71 -19.06 9.64
C ASP A 200 10.94 -19.96 8.67
N ASP A 201 10.89 -21.26 8.91
CA ASP A 201 10.16 -22.21 8.08
C ASP A 201 8.66 -21.97 8.18
N SER A 202 8.13 -21.79 9.40
CA SER A 202 6.72 -21.41 9.62
C SER A 202 6.41 -20.03 9.04
N ALA A 203 7.34 -19.08 9.17
CA ALA A 203 7.17 -17.74 8.62
C ALA A 203 7.01 -17.76 7.09
N ILE A 204 7.89 -18.47 6.38
CA ILE A 204 7.84 -18.63 4.92
C ILE A 204 6.55 -19.34 4.50
N ALA A 205 6.20 -20.45 5.16
CA ALA A 205 5.00 -21.20 4.84
C ALA A 205 3.72 -20.36 5.03
N THR A 206 3.67 -19.56 6.10
CA THR A 206 2.52 -18.69 6.39
C THR A 206 2.42 -17.53 5.38
N LEU A 207 3.54 -16.90 4.99
CA LEU A 207 3.52 -15.89 3.92
C LEU A 207 3.12 -16.48 2.57
N GLN A 208 3.55 -17.72 2.26
CA GLN A 208 3.08 -18.38 1.04
C GLN A 208 1.56 -18.58 1.05
N GLN A 209 0.97 -18.96 2.19
CA GLN A 209 -0.49 -19.04 2.34
C GLN A 209 -1.15 -17.66 2.12
N ALA A 210 -0.56 -16.58 2.64
CA ALA A 210 -1.06 -15.22 2.42
C ALA A 210 -1.01 -14.84 0.94
N VAL A 211 0.08 -15.16 0.24
CA VAL A 211 0.26 -14.94 -1.20
C VAL A 211 -0.82 -15.67 -2.01
N ASP A 212 -1.08 -16.94 -1.69
CA ASP A 212 -2.06 -17.77 -2.39
C ASP A 212 -3.50 -17.27 -2.12
N LEU A 213 -3.78 -16.86 -0.88
CA LEU A 213 -5.07 -16.28 -0.49
C LEU A 213 -5.30 -14.94 -1.18
N GLU A 214 -4.29 -14.05 -1.18
CA GLU A 214 -4.36 -12.76 -1.91
C GLU A 214 -4.58 -13.00 -3.40
N ALA A 215 -3.93 -14.05 -3.97
CA ALA A 215 -4.07 -14.41 -5.38
C ALA A 215 -5.49 -14.79 -5.77
N SER A 216 -6.17 -15.51 -4.90
CA SER A 216 -7.52 -16.04 -5.11
C SER A 216 -8.63 -15.09 -4.63
N THR A 217 -8.28 -13.98 -3.98
CA THR A 217 -9.24 -13.03 -3.43
C THR A 217 -9.40 -11.81 -4.35
N PRO A 218 -10.62 -11.50 -4.81
CA PRO A 218 -10.85 -10.29 -5.59
C PRO A 218 -10.42 -9.04 -4.82
N LYS A 219 -9.71 -8.15 -5.49
CA LYS A 219 -9.36 -6.86 -4.91
C LYS A 219 -10.63 -6.02 -4.71
N PRO A 220 -10.93 -5.55 -3.49
CA PRO A 220 -12.05 -4.62 -3.29
C PRO A 220 -11.87 -3.35 -4.14
N PRO A 221 -12.96 -2.82 -4.74
CA PRO A 221 -12.86 -1.65 -5.62
C PRO A 221 -12.38 -0.38 -4.89
N VAL A 222 -12.60 -0.31 -3.60
CA VAL A 222 -12.26 0.85 -2.76
C VAL A 222 -10.75 1.09 -2.63
N THR A 223 -9.90 0.09 -2.79
CA THR A 223 -8.44 0.24 -2.63
C THR A 223 -7.70 0.25 -3.97
N PRO A 224 -6.63 1.06 -4.15
CA PRO A 224 -5.74 0.97 -5.30
C PRO A 224 -4.97 -0.36 -5.36
N ALA A 225 -4.54 -0.87 -4.19
CA ALA A 225 -3.74 -2.09 -4.04
C ALA A 225 -3.87 -2.62 -2.60
N PRO A 226 -3.37 -3.83 -2.26
CA PRO A 226 -3.16 -4.25 -0.87
C PRO A 226 -2.39 -3.20 -0.07
N THR A 227 -2.49 -3.24 1.26
CA THR A 227 -1.72 -2.33 2.13
C THR A 227 -0.22 -2.49 1.87
N ILE A 228 0.27 -3.72 1.92
CA ILE A 228 1.51 -4.19 1.30
C ILE A 228 1.16 -5.52 0.63
N PRO A 229 1.58 -5.82 -0.60
CA PRO A 229 1.37 -7.12 -1.20
C PRO A 229 2.03 -8.24 -0.40
N ALA A 230 1.34 -9.34 -0.16
CA ALA A 230 1.88 -10.50 0.56
C ALA A 230 3.17 -11.05 -0.12
N ALA A 231 3.23 -11.02 -1.45
CA ALA A 231 4.44 -11.40 -2.19
C ALA A 231 5.64 -10.48 -1.94
N GLU A 232 5.40 -9.16 -1.69
CA GLU A 232 6.46 -8.23 -1.31
C GLU A 232 6.97 -8.54 0.11
N LEU A 233 6.07 -8.81 1.06
CA LEU A 233 6.44 -9.21 2.42
C LEU A 233 7.22 -10.53 2.45
N LEU A 234 6.86 -11.50 1.62
CA LEU A 234 7.62 -12.75 1.44
C LEU A 234 9.02 -12.47 0.88
N ALA A 235 9.11 -11.58 -0.11
CA ALA A 235 10.39 -11.21 -0.71
C ALA A 235 11.32 -10.50 0.29
N ASP A 236 10.76 -9.61 1.12
CA ASP A 236 11.50 -8.93 2.18
C ASP A 236 12.04 -9.94 3.21
N LEU A 237 11.21 -10.89 3.65
CA LEU A 237 11.64 -11.96 4.55
C LEU A 237 12.77 -12.81 3.94
N LEU A 238 12.61 -13.24 2.70
CA LEU A 238 13.62 -14.04 2.00
C LEU A 238 14.94 -13.26 1.79
N THR A 239 14.85 -11.94 1.66
CA THR A 239 16.02 -11.06 1.60
C THR A 239 16.77 -11.04 2.95
N GLU A 240 16.07 -10.95 4.07
CA GLU A 240 16.66 -11.01 5.42
C GLU A 240 17.31 -12.37 5.68
N LEU A 241 16.70 -13.44 5.19
CA LEU A 241 17.22 -14.81 5.26
C LEU A 241 18.36 -15.10 4.27
N LYS A 242 18.83 -14.09 3.51
CA LYS A 242 19.90 -14.22 2.52
C LYS A 242 19.60 -15.25 1.42
N ARG A 243 18.33 -15.33 1.00
CA ARG A 243 17.84 -16.19 -0.08
C ARG A 243 17.49 -15.36 -1.34
N PRO A 244 18.49 -14.70 -1.99
CA PRO A 244 18.21 -13.65 -2.97
C PRO A 244 17.51 -14.16 -4.24
N ARG A 245 17.72 -15.43 -4.65
CA ARG A 245 17.03 -15.99 -5.83
C ARG A 245 15.54 -16.13 -5.59
N GLU A 246 15.16 -16.56 -4.40
CA GLU A 246 13.76 -16.73 -4.03
C GLU A 246 13.10 -15.37 -3.76
N ALA A 247 13.82 -14.47 -3.10
CA ALA A 247 13.39 -13.08 -2.92
C ALA A 247 13.09 -12.42 -4.27
N LEU A 248 13.97 -12.59 -5.27
CA LEU A 248 13.77 -12.08 -6.62
C LEU A 248 12.47 -12.60 -7.25
N ALA A 249 12.22 -13.90 -7.14
CA ALA A 249 11.00 -14.50 -7.68
C ALA A 249 9.73 -13.90 -7.02
N ALA A 250 9.76 -13.70 -5.71
CA ALA A 250 8.65 -13.11 -4.96
C ALA A 250 8.45 -11.61 -5.29
N TYR A 251 9.53 -10.81 -5.44
CA TYR A 251 9.41 -9.42 -5.93
C TYR A 251 8.87 -9.35 -7.36
N GLN A 252 9.31 -10.26 -8.24
CA GLN A 252 8.78 -10.33 -9.60
C GLN A 252 7.30 -10.67 -9.62
N LEU A 253 6.84 -11.57 -8.75
CA LEU A 253 5.41 -11.88 -8.57
C LEU A 253 4.63 -10.65 -8.10
N SER A 254 5.16 -9.90 -7.14
CA SER A 254 4.57 -8.63 -6.70
C SER A 254 4.46 -7.64 -7.86
N LEU A 255 5.54 -7.44 -8.63
CA LEU A 255 5.57 -6.51 -9.77
C LEU A 255 4.69 -6.93 -10.94
N GLN A 256 4.45 -8.23 -11.13
CA GLN A 256 3.52 -8.73 -12.14
C GLN A 256 2.07 -8.32 -11.84
N ARG A 257 1.71 -8.30 -10.55
CA ARG A 257 0.35 -7.97 -10.09
C ARG A 257 0.15 -6.47 -9.85
N PHE A 258 1.19 -5.83 -9.33
CA PHE A 258 1.24 -4.42 -8.95
C PHE A 258 2.44 -3.75 -9.62
N PRO A 259 2.35 -3.43 -10.91
CA PRO A 259 3.47 -2.93 -11.69
C PRO A 259 4.05 -1.64 -11.14
N LYS A 260 5.36 -1.49 -11.27
CA LYS A 260 6.10 -0.29 -10.89
C LYS A 260 5.88 0.13 -9.43
N ARG A 261 5.75 -0.85 -8.50
CA ARG A 261 5.83 -0.56 -7.08
C ARG A 261 7.28 -0.19 -6.71
N PHE A 262 7.44 0.90 -5.96
CA PHE A 262 8.75 1.41 -5.58
C PHE A 262 9.56 0.36 -4.81
N ASN A 263 9.01 -0.17 -3.70
CA ASN A 263 9.72 -1.10 -2.82
C ASN A 263 10.02 -2.43 -3.51
N SER A 264 9.06 -3.02 -4.24
CA SER A 264 9.30 -4.25 -5.02
C SER A 264 10.34 -4.03 -6.12
N THR A 265 10.37 -2.85 -6.76
CA THR A 265 11.38 -2.52 -7.81
C THR A 265 12.78 -2.42 -7.20
N ALA A 266 12.92 -1.74 -6.06
CA ALA A 266 14.19 -1.63 -5.34
C ALA A 266 14.66 -2.99 -4.82
N GLY A 267 13.76 -3.79 -4.24
CA GLY A 267 14.06 -5.12 -3.73
C GLY A 267 14.50 -6.08 -4.84
N ALA A 268 13.82 -6.06 -5.99
CA ALA A 268 14.22 -6.85 -7.16
C ALA A 268 15.60 -6.44 -7.69
N ALA A 269 15.91 -5.14 -7.72
CA ALA A 269 17.24 -4.66 -8.14
C ALA A 269 18.35 -5.20 -7.21
N ARG A 270 18.14 -5.12 -5.90
CA ARG A 270 19.07 -5.67 -4.89
C ARG A 270 19.24 -7.19 -5.04
N SER A 271 18.14 -7.90 -5.28
CA SER A 271 18.15 -9.35 -5.43
C SER A 271 18.91 -9.79 -6.71
N PHE A 272 18.74 -9.08 -7.83
CA PHE A 272 19.55 -9.29 -9.03
C PHE A 272 21.04 -9.05 -8.75
N ALA A 273 21.39 -7.96 -8.06
CA ALA A 273 22.77 -7.67 -7.70
C ALA A 273 23.37 -8.76 -6.78
N ALA A 274 22.59 -9.27 -5.84
CA ALA A 274 23.01 -10.33 -4.91
C ALA A 274 23.14 -11.72 -5.57
N THR A 275 22.62 -11.89 -6.79
CA THR A 275 22.76 -13.12 -7.60
C THR A 275 23.74 -12.96 -8.76
N ASP A 276 24.57 -11.92 -8.73
CA ASP A 276 25.57 -11.57 -9.76
C ASP A 276 24.95 -11.28 -11.16
N ASP A 277 23.64 -11.07 -11.24
CA ASP A 277 22.98 -10.58 -12.46
C ASP A 277 23.01 -9.05 -12.51
N ALA A 278 24.16 -8.55 -12.89
CA ALA A 278 24.40 -7.12 -12.97
C ALA A 278 23.54 -6.41 -14.04
N ALA A 279 23.13 -7.10 -15.10
CA ALA A 279 22.29 -6.52 -16.16
C ALA A 279 20.84 -6.40 -15.68
N GLY A 280 20.32 -7.43 -14.98
CA GLY A 280 19.03 -7.38 -14.32
C GLY A 280 18.95 -6.28 -13.26
N ALA A 281 19.97 -6.17 -12.42
CA ALA A 281 20.06 -5.11 -11.41
C ALA A 281 20.03 -3.71 -12.04
N GLU A 282 20.85 -3.48 -13.06
CA GLU A 282 20.89 -2.19 -13.78
C GLU A 282 19.55 -1.81 -14.39
N LYS A 283 18.89 -2.77 -15.04
CA LYS A 283 17.55 -2.57 -15.60
C LYS A 283 16.55 -2.11 -14.53
N MET A 284 16.53 -2.79 -13.38
CA MET A 284 15.60 -2.47 -12.29
C MET A 284 15.96 -1.13 -11.61
N TYR A 285 17.23 -0.84 -11.38
CA TYR A 285 17.64 0.47 -10.86
C TYR A 285 17.34 1.62 -11.82
N CYS A 286 17.49 1.42 -13.12
CA CYS A 286 17.06 2.43 -14.11
C CYS A 286 15.54 2.64 -14.08
N GLN A 287 14.75 1.59 -13.94
CA GLN A 287 13.30 1.72 -13.75
C GLN A 287 12.96 2.47 -12.47
N LEU A 288 13.66 2.21 -11.37
CA LEU A 288 13.46 2.92 -10.11
C LEU A 288 13.76 4.43 -10.24
N LEU A 289 14.86 4.78 -10.94
CA LEU A 289 15.22 6.18 -11.17
C LEU A 289 14.21 6.91 -12.05
N GLN A 290 13.65 6.24 -13.06
CA GLN A 290 12.57 6.80 -13.88
C GLN A 290 11.27 6.97 -13.10
N LEU A 291 10.95 5.97 -12.28
CA LEU A 291 9.75 5.97 -11.43
C LEU A 291 9.76 7.11 -10.41
N ALA A 292 10.91 7.35 -9.79
CA ALA A 292 11.09 8.27 -8.68
C ALA A 292 11.99 9.46 -9.04
N GLU A 293 11.79 10.06 -10.21
CA GLU A 293 12.62 11.16 -10.72
C GLU A 293 12.69 12.35 -9.74
N HIS A 294 11.57 12.61 -9.05
CA HIS A 294 11.44 13.71 -8.09
C HIS A 294 11.45 13.22 -6.63
N GLY A 295 11.70 11.94 -6.42
CA GLY A 295 11.71 11.33 -5.10
C GLY A 295 12.95 11.64 -4.26
N SER A 296 12.86 11.38 -2.96
CA SER A 296 13.94 11.70 -2.01
C SER A 296 14.37 10.53 -1.12
N ARG A 297 13.87 9.30 -1.35
CA ARG A 297 14.23 8.13 -0.53
C ARG A 297 15.66 7.65 -0.81
N ALA A 298 16.26 6.99 0.19
CA ALA A 298 17.65 6.52 0.16
C ALA A 298 17.95 5.56 -0.99
N GLU A 299 16.97 4.75 -1.40
CA GLU A 299 17.04 3.80 -2.51
C GLU A 299 17.37 4.48 -3.85
N ILE A 300 16.95 5.72 -4.02
CA ILE A 300 17.26 6.51 -5.23
C ILE A 300 18.76 6.82 -5.29
N GLY A 301 19.35 7.16 -4.15
CA GLY A 301 20.81 7.36 -4.03
C GLY A 301 21.59 6.06 -4.27
N GLU A 302 21.07 4.94 -3.79
CA GLU A 302 21.64 3.61 -4.06
C GLU A 302 21.62 3.29 -5.56
N ALA A 303 20.46 3.48 -6.21
CA ALA A 303 20.28 3.24 -7.64
C ALA A 303 21.24 4.09 -8.49
N ARG A 304 21.38 5.38 -8.16
CA ARG A 304 22.33 6.28 -8.85
C ARG A 304 23.78 5.77 -8.75
N ARG A 305 24.23 5.45 -7.53
CA ARG A 305 25.58 4.93 -7.31
C ARG A 305 25.84 3.64 -8.10
N PHE A 306 24.88 2.74 -8.15
CA PHE A 306 25.02 1.48 -8.87
C PHE A 306 25.17 1.71 -10.39
N VAL A 307 24.32 2.54 -10.98
CA VAL A 307 24.33 2.83 -12.43
C VAL A 307 25.57 3.62 -12.82
N GLU A 308 25.95 4.66 -12.06
CA GLU A 308 27.15 5.47 -12.31
C GLU A 308 28.42 4.64 -12.20
N GLY A 309 28.53 3.74 -11.22
CA GLY A 309 29.67 2.84 -11.04
C GLY A 309 29.92 1.92 -12.25
N ARG A 310 28.90 1.67 -13.06
CA ARG A 310 28.99 0.85 -14.29
C ARG A 310 29.23 1.65 -15.56
N LYS A 311 29.38 2.98 -15.47
CA LYS A 311 29.54 3.91 -16.61
C LYS A 311 28.40 3.83 -17.65
N HIS A 312 27.25 3.34 -17.26
CA HIS A 312 26.06 3.27 -18.09
C HIS A 312 25.13 4.46 -17.81
N ARG A 313 24.34 4.83 -18.81
CA ARG A 313 23.23 5.78 -18.64
C ARG A 313 21.92 5.04 -18.85
N CYS A 314 20.99 5.24 -17.93
CA CYS A 314 19.65 4.75 -18.15
C CYS A 314 19.08 5.33 -19.43
N ALA A 315 18.48 4.49 -20.27
CA ALA A 315 17.77 4.99 -21.44
C ALA A 315 16.66 5.94 -20.99
N PRO A 316 16.43 7.07 -21.69
CA PRO A 316 15.30 7.93 -21.36
C PRO A 316 14.02 7.12 -21.42
N GLY A 317 13.14 7.31 -20.43
CA GLY A 317 11.81 6.68 -20.40
C GLY A 317 11.10 7.01 -21.72
N ARG A 318 10.47 6.00 -22.35
CA ARG A 318 9.53 6.29 -23.42
C ARG A 318 8.31 6.96 -22.80
N PRO A 319 7.83 8.07 -23.39
CA PRO A 319 6.64 8.77 -22.91
C PRO A 319 5.39 7.90 -22.93
#